data_908768c3507e18e9cbc3cb9becf6258f
#
_entry.id   908768c3507e18e9cbc3cb9becf6258f
#
_cell.length_a   1.000
_cell.length_b   1.000
_cell.length_c   1.000
_cell.angle_alpha   90.00
_cell.angle_beta   90.00
_cell.angle_gamma   90.00
#
_symmetry.space_group_name_H-M   'P 1'
#
loop_
_entity.id
_entity.type
_entity.pdbx_description
1 polymer ?
#
loop_
_entity_poly.entity_id
_entity_poly.type
_entity_poly.pdbx_seq_one_letter_code
_entity_poly.pdbx_strand_id
1 'polypeptide(L)'
;SFATISALGPNAALPHYNFRNGIPRAFGQDAVYLVDSGGHYDEGTTDITRTIQVGNANDDVRTLFTLVMKGHIALSRAQFPKGTCGMQLDVLARLPLWQAGFNYDHGTGHGVGHVLSVHEGPQRISPKGSTTPLEPGMVISNEPGYYREGAFGMRCENLVAVEALTSASEIERYAFRNLTLVPFDKRLLLSELLNSDEKQWWNDYHREVFTAIAPSLQGSDLLWLEQATAAI
;
A
#
# COMPACT_ATOMS: atom_id res chain seq x y z
N SER A 1 13.98 -1.57 -12.59
CA SER A 1 12.57 -1.54 -12.25
C SER A 1 11.85 -0.50 -13.12
N PHE A 2 11.23 0.52 -12.57
CA PHE A 2 10.49 1.56 -13.31
C PHE A 2 10.99 2.96 -12.94
N ALA A 3 10.60 3.97 -13.75
CA ALA A 3 10.92 5.35 -13.40
C ALA A 3 10.04 5.80 -12.22
N THR A 4 10.67 6.30 -11.16
CA THR A 4 9.96 6.80 -9.97
C THR A 4 8.83 7.74 -10.34
N ILE A 5 7.63 7.48 -9.82
CA ILE A 5 6.51 8.42 -9.84
C ILE A 5 6.69 9.36 -8.65
N SER A 6 6.82 10.64 -8.93
CA SER A 6 6.97 11.70 -7.92
C SER A 6 5.98 12.79 -8.24
N ALA A 7 4.86 12.84 -7.52
CA ALA A 7 3.69 13.63 -7.90
C ALA A 7 3.11 14.41 -6.72
N LEU A 8 3.06 15.73 -6.83
CA LEU A 8 2.52 16.63 -5.81
C LEU A 8 1.13 17.15 -6.22
N GLY A 9 0.16 17.04 -5.32
CA GLY A 9 -1.20 17.58 -5.50
C GLY A 9 -1.88 17.05 -6.77
N PRO A 10 -2.38 17.93 -7.67
CA PRO A 10 -3.06 17.53 -8.89
C PRO A 10 -2.30 16.60 -9.83
N ASN A 11 -0.96 16.62 -9.80
CA ASN A 11 -0.15 15.70 -10.61
C ASN A 11 -0.35 14.23 -10.17
N ALA A 12 -0.61 14.01 -8.88
CA ALA A 12 -0.88 12.68 -8.34
C ALA A 12 -2.23 12.09 -8.76
N ALA A 13 -3.12 12.90 -9.33
CA ALA A 13 -4.38 12.40 -9.92
C ALA A 13 -4.16 11.47 -11.11
N LEU A 14 -2.96 11.48 -11.69
CA LEU A 14 -2.52 10.52 -12.71
C LEU A 14 -1.75 9.37 -12.04
N PRO A 15 -2.29 8.16 -11.96
CA PRO A 15 -1.63 7.03 -11.26
C PRO A 15 -0.21 6.72 -11.74
N HIS A 16 0.06 6.96 -13.03
CA HIS A 16 1.37 6.79 -13.67
C HIS A 16 1.96 8.14 -14.11
N TYR A 17 1.87 9.17 -13.25
CA TYR A 17 2.45 10.47 -13.55
C TYR A 17 3.94 10.37 -13.85
N ASN A 18 4.36 11.00 -14.95
CA ASN A 18 5.76 11.08 -15.35
C ASN A 18 6.22 12.54 -15.35
N PHE A 19 7.05 12.91 -14.39
CA PHE A 19 7.57 14.28 -14.24
C PHE A 19 8.40 14.75 -15.45
N ARG A 20 8.92 13.84 -16.27
CA ARG A 20 9.66 14.18 -17.50
C ARG A 20 8.75 14.66 -18.63
N ASN A 21 7.49 14.25 -18.62
CA ASN A 21 6.50 14.57 -19.65
C ASN A 21 5.47 15.60 -19.17
N GLY A 22 5.51 15.97 -17.90
CA GLY A 22 4.59 16.90 -17.25
C GLY A 22 5.28 18.14 -16.72
N ILE A 23 4.52 19.02 -16.10
CA ILE A 23 5.04 20.19 -15.38
C ILE A 23 5.15 19.82 -13.90
N PRO A 24 6.38 19.65 -13.36
CA PRO A 24 6.58 19.37 -11.94
C PRO A 24 6.06 20.54 -11.07
N ARG A 25 5.48 20.21 -9.94
CA ARG A 25 5.05 21.20 -8.94
C ARG A 25 6.11 21.29 -7.85
N ALA A 26 6.41 22.51 -7.41
CA ALA A 26 7.29 22.74 -6.28
C ALA A 26 6.56 22.46 -4.97
N PHE A 27 7.28 21.92 -3.98
CA PHE A 27 6.81 21.87 -2.60
C PHE A 27 6.69 23.30 -2.05
N GLY A 28 5.66 23.60 -1.29
CA GLY A 28 5.50 24.92 -0.69
C GLY A 28 4.12 25.28 -0.17
N GLN A 29 3.12 24.45 -0.40
CA GLN A 29 1.74 24.69 0.09
C GLN A 29 1.10 23.37 0.53
N ASP A 30 -0.05 23.46 1.19
CA ASP A 30 -0.83 22.34 1.64
C ASP A 30 -1.22 21.40 0.48
N ALA A 31 -0.70 20.19 0.49
CA ALA A 31 -0.92 19.20 -0.55
C ALA A 31 -0.65 17.79 -0.04
N VAL A 32 -1.03 16.80 -0.81
CA VAL A 32 -0.51 15.43 -0.67
C VAL A 32 0.57 15.18 -1.72
N TYR A 33 1.61 14.49 -1.32
CA TYR A 33 2.68 14.03 -2.18
C TYR A 33 2.61 12.51 -2.30
N LEU A 34 2.51 12.03 -3.52
CA LEU A 34 2.58 10.61 -3.84
C LEU A 34 3.95 10.31 -4.41
N VAL A 35 4.65 9.37 -3.81
CA VAL A 35 5.88 8.81 -4.34
C VAL A 35 5.72 7.30 -4.48
N ASP A 36 6.02 6.80 -5.68
CA ASP A 36 6.03 5.40 -6.01
C ASP A 36 7.39 5.07 -6.61
N SER A 37 8.09 4.12 -6.00
CA SER A 37 9.50 3.88 -6.26
C SER A 37 9.83 2.40 -6.10
N GLY A 38 10.65 1.89 -7.01
CA GLY A 38 11.12 0.51 -6.97
C GLY A 38 12.52 0.36 -7.53
N GLY A 39 13.23 -0.67 -7.07
CA GLY A 39 14.58 -1.00 -7.49
C GLY A 39 14.75 -2.50 -7.76
N HIS A 40 15.71 -2.82 -8.62
CA HIS A 40 16.21 -4.19 -8.79
C HIS A 40 17.47 -4.37 -7.95
N TYR A 41 17.50 -5.45 -7.22
CA TYR A 41 18.63 -5.91 -6.40
C TYR A 41 18.92 -7.38 -6.72
N ASP A 42 20.09 -7.86 -6.35
CA ASP A 42 20.47 -9.27 -6.56
C ASP A 42 19.51 -10.23 -5.81
N GLU A 43 18.98 -9.79 -4.69
CA GLU A 43 18.07 -10.55 -3.83
C GLU A 43 16.58 -10.41 -4.22
N GLY A 44 16.22 -9.47 -5.10
CA GLY A 44 14.83 -9.27 -5.52
C GLY A 44 14.52 -7.88 -6.05
N THR A 45 13.24 -7.65 -6.31
CA THR A 45 12.70 -6.37 -6.78
C THR A 45 11.86 -5.74 -5.68
N THR A 46 12.05 -4.43 -5.44
CA THR A 46 11.21 -3.64 -4.54
C THR A 46 10.21 -2.83 -5.32
N ASP A 47 9.06 -2.59 -4.69
CA ASP A 47 7.98 -1.73 -5.16
C ASP A 47 7.24 -1.15 -3.96
N ILE A 48 7.07 0.17 -3.93
CA ILE A 48 6.44 0.84 -2.79
C ILE A 48 5.85 2.18 -3.20
N THR A 49 4.61 2.41 -2.80
CA THR A 49 4.01 3.75 -2.84
C THR A 49 3.72 4.26 -1.43
N ARG A 50 4.05 5.52 -1.21
CA ARG A 50 3.62 6.29 -0.04
C ARG A 50 2.93 7.58 -0.45
N THR A 51 1.86 7.89 0.26
CA THR A 51 1.20 9.20 0.23
C THR A 51 1.59 9.95 1.49
N ILE A 52 2.14 11.15 1.32
CA ILE A 52 2.76 11.94 2.39
C ILE A 52 2.08 13.31 2.43
N GLN A 53 1.76 13.78 3.63
CA GLN A 53 1.23 15.12 3.85
C GLN A 53 2.33 16.18 3.72
N VAL A 54 2.10 17.18 2.88
CA VAL A 54 2.89 18.41 2.79
C VAL A 54 2.04 19.55 3.35
N GLY A 55 2.55 20.27 4.37
CA GLY A 55 1.73 21.25 5.08
C GLY A 55 0.57 20.61 5.85
N ASN A 56 -0.66 21.11 5.63
CA ASN A 56 -1.87 20.62 6.28
C ASN A 56 -2.76 19.86 5.27
N ALA A 57 -3.34 18.77 5.69
CA ALA A 57 -4.39 18.07 4.95
C ALA A 57 -5.76 18.43 5.55
N ASN A 58 -6.73 18.70 4.67
CA ASN A 58 -8.12 18.86 5.09
C ASN A 58 -8.77 17.50 5.39
N ASP A 59 -9.92 17.52 6.06
CA ASP A 59 -10.61 16.31 6.49
C ASP A 59 -11.14 15.45 5.32
N ASP A 60 -11.42 16.04 4.15
CA ASP A 60 -11.81 15.28 2.95
C ASP A 60 -10.65 14.40 2.46
N VAL A 61 -9.44 14.95 2.39
CA VAL A 61 -8.22 14.20 2.05
C VAL A 61 -7.95 13.11 3.07
N ARG A 62 -8.03 13.43 4.36
CA ARG A 62 -7.80 12.49 5.46
C ARG A 62 -8.82 11.36 5.49
N THR A 63 -10.10 11.70 5.23
CA THR A 63 -11.18 10.70 5.11
C THR A 63 -10.87 9.72 3.98
N LEU A 64 -10.55 10.22 2.80
CA LEU A 64 -10.26 9.38 1.63
C LEU A 64 -9.00 8.52 1.83
N PHE A 65 -7.93 9.10 2.42
CA PHE A 65 -6.75 8.34 2.78
C PHE A 65 -7.09 7.20 3.75
N THR A 66 -7.92 7.49 4.76
CA THR A 66 -8.35 6.46 5.73
C THR A 66 -9.16 5.36 5.07
N LEU A 67 -10.03 5.67 4.10
CA LEU A 67 -10.78 4.65 3.35
C LEU A 67 -9.85 3.77 2.49
N VAL A 68 -8.84 4.36 1.82
CA VAL A 68 -7.82 3.60 1.09
C VAL A 68 -7.04 2.70 2.06
N MET A 69 -6.63 3.23 3.22
CA MET A 69 -5.92 2.46 4.24
C MET A 69 -6.77 1.33 4.81
N LYS A 70 -8.07 1.52 5.05
CA LYS A 70 -8.98 0.44 5.46
C LYS A 70 -8.99 -0.70 4.44
N GLY A 71 -9.02 -0.39 3.16
CA GLY A 71 -8.92 -1.37 2.08
C GLY A 71 -7.58 -2.11 2.08
N HIS A 72 -6.47 -1.37 2.23
CA HIS A 72 -5.13 -1.93 2.36
C HIS A 72 -5.03 -2.89 3.56
N ILE A 73 -5.54 -2.49 4.72
CA ILE A 73 -5.55 -3.32 5.93
C ILE A 73 -6.42 -4.56 5.75
N ALA A 74 -7.63 -4.40 5.17
CA ALA A 74 -8.55 -5.52 4.96
C ALA A 74 -7.91 -6.62 4.09
N LEU A 75 -7.21 -6.23 3.02
CA LEU A 75 -6.49 -7.18 2.17
C LEU A 75 -5.27 -7.77 2.90
N SER A 76 -4.47 -6.94 3.59
CA SER A 76 -3.29 -7.43 4.34
C SER A 76 -3.63 -8.47 5.40
N ARG A 77 -4.81 -8.37 6.02
CA ARG A 77 -5.30 -9.29 7.07
C ARG A 77 -6.05 -10.51 6.52
N ALA A 78 -6.23 -10.59 5.21
CA ALA A 78 -7.00 -11.67 4.63
C ALA A 78 -6.38 -13.04 4.92
N GLN A 79 -7.22 -13.95 5.40
CA GLN A 79 -6.93 -15.39 5.42
C GLN A 79 -7.90 -16.06 4.44
N PHE A 80 -7.37 -16.86 3.56
CA PHE A 80 -8.17 -17.40 2.45
C PHE A 80 -7.87 -18.88 2.20
N PRO A 81 -8.86 -19.64 1.72
CA PRO A 81 -8.68 -21.05 1.37
C PRO A 81 -7.63 -21.24 0.27
N LYS A 82 -6.91 -22.35 0.30
CA LYS A 82 -6.13 -22.84 -0.85
C LYS A 82 -7.00 -22.86 -2.11
N GLY A 83 -6.44 -22.44 -3.24
CA GLY A 83 -7.14 -22.33 -4.51
C GLY A 83 -7.82 -20.97 -4.74
N THR A 84 -7.79 -20.07 -3.77
CA THR A 84 -8.29 -18.70 -3.95
C THR A 84 -7.40 -17.93 -4.92
N CYS A 85 -8.00 -17.27 -5.91
CA CYS A 85 -7.30 -16.36 -6.81
C CYS A 85 -7.48 -14.88 -6.38
N GLY A 86 -6.58 -14.01 -6.84
CA GLY A 86 -6.59 -12.61 -6.44
C GLY A 86 -7.85 -11.83 -6.84
N MET A 87 -8.57 -12.26 -7.88
CA MET A 87 -9.86 -11.67 -8.25
C MET A 87 -10.90 -11.78 -7.12
N GLN A 88 -10.86 -12.84 -6.32
CA GLN A 88 -11.77 -13.03 -5.19
C GLN A 88 -11.42 -12.13 -4.00
N LEU A 89 -10.16 -11.68 -3.90
CA LEU A 89 -9.68 -10.85 -2.81
C LEU A 89 -9.71 -9.35 -3.12
N ASP A 90 -9.76 -8.95 -4.39
CA ASP A 90 -9.75 -7.53 -4.82
C ASP A 90 -10.86 -6.70 -4.16
N VAL A 91 -12.02 -7.28 -3.95
CA VAL A 91 -13.16 -6.61 -3.31
C VAL A 91 -12.85 -6.15 -1.89
N LEU A 92 -11.98 -6.84 -1.15
CA LEU A 92 -11.60 -6.46 0.22
C LEU A 92 -10.96 -5.08 0.25
N ALA A 93 -10.11 -4.78 -0.72
CA ALA A 93 -9.44 -3.48 -0.82
C ALA A 93 -10.37 -2.37 -1.31
N ARG A 94 -11.40 -2.70 -2.12
CA ARG A 94 -12.32 -1.70 -2.69
C ARG A 94 -13.50 -1.38 -1.80
N LEU A 95 -13.91 -2.32 -0.96
CA LEU A 95 -15.18 -2.25 -0.22
C LEU A 95 -15.34 -0.95 0.59
N PRO A 96 -14.34 -0.45 1.36
CA PRO A 96 -14.48 0.80 2.09
C PRO A 96 -14.75 2.02 1.18
N LEU A 97 -14.11 2.07 0.02
CA LEU A 97 -14.34 3.13 -0.97
C LEU A 97 -15.72 3.01 -1.61
N TRP A 98 -16.14 1.80 -2.01
CA TRP A 98 -17.46 1.56 -2.61
C TRP A 98 -18.60 1.94 -1.68
N GLN A 99 -18.50 1.64 -0.40
CA GLN A 99 -19.49 2.01 0.61
C GLN A 99 -19.64 3.53 0.76
N ALA A 100 -18.56 4.27 0.46
CA ALA A 100 -18.56 5.74 0.45
C ALA A 100 -18.84 6.37 -0.93
N GLY A 101 -19.13 5.55 -1.96
CA GLY A 101 -19.43 6.01 -3.32
C GLY A 101 -18.21 6.31 -4.19
N PHE A 102 -17.03 5.79 -3.82
CA PHE A 102 -15.76 5.99 -4.52
C PHE A 102 -15.20 4.69 -5.10
N ASN A 103 -14.26 4.81 -6.04
CA ASN A 103 -13.55 3.69 -6.65
C ASN A 103 -12.19 4.13 -7.19
N TYR A 104 -11.38 3.17 -7.64
CA TYR A 104 -10.18 3.37 -8.43
C TYR A 104 -10.14 2.37 -9.60
N ASP A 105 -9.48 2.74 -10.71
CA ASP A 105 -9.60 2.02 -11.99
C ASP A 105 -8.47 1.02 -12.25
N HIS A 106 -7.37 1.09 -11.50
CA HIS A 106 -6.26 0.13 -11.64
C HIS A 106 -6.47 -1.16 -10.83
N GLY A 107 -5.65 -2.17 -11.05
CA GLY A 107 -5.63 -3.38 -10.23
C GLY A 107 -5.18 -3.08 -8.80
N THR A 108 -5.65 -3.86 -7.85
CA THR A 108 -5.25 -3.72 -6.43
C THR A 108 -3.85 -4.26 -6.18
N GLY A 109 -3.35 -5.14 -7.05
CA GLY A 109 -2.01 -5.69 -6.93
C GLY A 109 -1.62 -6.55 -8.13
N HIS A 110 -0.32 -6.72 -8.27
CA HIS A 110 0.31 -7.51 -9.33
C HIS A 110 1.41 -8.40 -8.75
N GLY A 111 1.73 -9.49 -9.44
CA GLY A 111 2.92 -10.27 -9.14
C GLY A 111 4.18 -9.45 -9.37
N VAL A 112 5.22 -9.74 -8.60
CA VAL A 112 6.50 -9.03 -8.66
C VAL A 112 7.59 -9.99 -9.13
N GLY A 113 8.29 -9.60 -10.19
CA GLY A 113 9.40 -10.37 -10.74
C GLY A 113 10.66 -10.26 -9.90
N HIS A 114 11.47 -11.33 -9.88
CA HIS A 114 12.71 -11.33 -9.14
C HIS A 114 13.80 -10.49 -9.83
N VAL A 115 14.03 -10.70 -11.11
CA VAL A 115 15.11 -10.05 -11.89
C VAL A 115 14.58 -9.28 -13.08
N LEU A 116 13.40 -9.60 -13.62
CA LEU A 116 12.90 -9.10 -14.89
C LEU A 116 12.03 -7.86 -14.73
N SER A 117 10.77 -8.04 -14.37
CA SER A 117 9.77 -6.97 -14.38
C SER A 117 9.15 -6.79 -13.01
N VAL A 118 8.94 -5.53 -12.63
CA VAL A 118 8.17 -5.23 -11.41
C VAL A 118 6.75 -5.78 -11.54
N HIS A 119 6.12 -5.64 -12.71
CA HIS A 119 4.83 -6.26 -13.03
C HIS A 119 5.05 -7.60 -13.70
N GLU A 120 5.06 -8.68 -12.94
CA GLU A 120 5.25 -10.04 -13.46
C GLU A 120 4.21 -10.99 -12.89
N GLY A 121 3.44 -11.62 -13.79
CA GLY A 121 2.45 -12.63 -13.46
C GLY A 121 3.09 -14.01 -13.26
N PRO A 122 2.21 -15.05 -13.13
CA PRO A 122 0.80 -15.07 -13.50
C PRO A 122 -0.19 -14.50 -12.47
N GLN A 123 0.19 -14.38 -11.21
CA GLN A 123 -0.69 -13.91 -10.15
C GLN A 123 -0.91 -12.40 -10.20
N ARG A 124 -2.09 -11.96 -9.78
CA ARG A 124 -2.43 -10.56 -9.53
C ARG A 124 -3.71 -10.46 -8.72
N ILE A 125 -3.94 -9.32 -8.08
CA ILE A 125 -5.19 -8.96 -7.39
C ILE A 125 -5.86 -7.86 -8.22
N SER A 126 -6.97 -8.20 -8.90
CA SER A 126 -7.63 -7.29 -9.82
C SER A 126 -9.06 -7.77 -10.08
N PRO A 127 -10.03 -6.86 -10.35
CA PRO A 127 -11.42 -7.24 -10.67
C PRO A 127 -11.53 -8.01 -11.99
N LYS A 128 -10.50 -7.96 -12.84
CA LYS A 128 -10.47 -8.68 -14.13
C LYS A 128 -9.13 -9.41 -14.29
N GLY A 129 -9.18 -10.55 -14.92
CA GLY A 129 -8.01 -11.18 -15.52
C GLY A 129 -7.55 -12.45 -14.84
N SER A 130 -6.70 -12.49 -13.87
CA SER A 130 -6.07 -13.73 -13.43
C SER A 130 -7.01 -14.61 -12.60
N THR A 131 -7.18 -15.85 -13.05
CA THR A 131 -7.81 -16.95 -12.29
C THR A 131 -6.75 -17.86 -11.65
N THR A 132 -5.48 -17.49 -11.72
CA THR A 132 -4.39 -18.25 -11.13
C THR A 132 -4.54 -18.26 -9.61
N PRO A 133 -4.61 -19.42 -8.96
CA PRO A 133 -4.62 -19.50 -7.51
C PRO A 133 -3.35 -18.88 -6.90
N LEU A 134 -3.52 -18.23 -5.77
CA LEU A 134 -2.38 -17.74 -4.99
C LEU A 134 -1.76 -18.91 -4.23
N GLU A 135 -0.44 -19.05 -4.34
CA GLU A 135 0.33 -20.13 -3.72
C GLU A 135 1.42 -19.57 -2.80
N PRO A 136 1.78 -20.28 -1.72
CA PRO A 136 2.87 -19.89 -0.83
C PRO A 136 4.17 -19.60 -1.59
N GLY A 137 4.85 -18.51 -1.22
CA GLY A 137 6.05 -18.02 -1.87
C GLY A 137 5.80 -16.99 -2.98
N MET A 138 4.58 -16.84 -3.48
CA MET A 138 4.26 -15.78 -4.43
C MET A 138 4.38 -14.41 -3.77
N VAL A 139 5.07 -13.48 -4.43
CA VAL A 139 5.16 -12.07 -4.05
C VAL A 139 4.18 -11.26 -4.87
N ILE A 140 3.44 -10.38 -4.22
CA ILE A 140 2.39 -9.59 -4.85
C ILE A 140 2.28 -8.21 -4.19
N SER A 141 1.93 -7.17 -4.94
CA SER A 141 1.64 -5.85 -4.37
C SER A 141 0.23 -5.80 -3.76
N ASN A 142 0.07 -4.96 -2.74
CA ASN A 142 -1.20 -4.55 -2.16
C ASN A 142 -1.23 -3.02 -2.19
N GLU A 143 -1.88 -2.44 -3.23
CA GLU A 143 -1.72 -1.03 -3.62
C GLU A 143 -3.05 -0.30 -3.92
N PRO A 144 -4.08 -0.39 -3.09
CA PRO A 144 -5.28 0.40 -3.29
C PRO A 144 -4.98 1.90 -3.31
N GLY A 145 -5.78 2.65 -4.07
CA GLY A 145 -5.62 4.08 -4.21
C GLY A 145 -6.94 4.82 -4.42
N TYR A 146 -6.85 6.14 -4.52
CA TYR A 146 -7.95 7.02 -4.93
C TYR A 146 -7.38 8.23 -5.69
N TYR A 147 -8.04 8.64 -6.75
CA TYR A 147 -7.57 9.70 -7.64
C TYR A 147 -8.70 10.66 -7.99
N ARG A 148 -8.48 11.97 -7.74
CA ARG A 148 -9.44 13.03 -8.06
C ARG A 148 -8.80 13.98 -9.06
N GLU A 149 -9.31 13.95 -10.29
CA GLU A 149 -8.80 14.79 -11.38
C GLU A 149 -8.73 16.27 -10.97
N GLY A 150 -7.62 16.91 -11.31
CA GLY A 150 -7.36 18.32 -11.01
C GLY A 150 -7.12 18.66 -9.54
N ALA A 151 -7.16 17.66 -8.62
CA ALA A 151 -7.03 17.89 -7.18
C ALA A 151 -5.86 17.11 -6.56
N PHE A 152 -5.93 15.79 -6.48
CA PHE A 152 -4.91 14.94 -5.86
C PHE A 152 -5.09 13.47 -6.22
N GLY A 153 -4.08 12.69 -5.91
CA GLY A 153 -4.14 11.24 -5.89
C GLY A 153 -3.42 10.68 -4.67
N MET A 154 -3.78 9.48 -4.27
CA MET A 154 -3.17 8.74 -3.17
C MET A 154 -3.13 7.26 -3.48
N ARG A 155 -2.06 6.59 -3.02
CA ARG A 155 -1.90 5.14 -3.06
C ARG A 155 -1.15 4.70 -1.82
N CYS A 156 -1.58 3.59 -1.22
CA CYS A 156 -0.93 2.95 -0.08
C CYS A 156 -0.49 1.56 -0.52
N GLU A 157 0.81 1.34 -0.59
CA GLU A 157 1.36 0.11 -1.14
C GLU A 157 2.40 -0.55 -0.26
N ASN A 158 2.24 -1.86 -0.09
CA ASN A 158 3.27 -2.76 0.37
C ASN A 158 3.38 -3.96 -0.56
N LEU A 159 4.56 -4.54 -0.68
CA LEU A 159 4.72 -5.91 -1.16
C LEU A 159 4.40 -6.88 -0.02
N VAL A 160 3.73 -7.96 -0.38
CA VAL A 160 3.38 -9.06 0.52
C VAL A 160 3.75 -10.40 -0.09
N ALA A 161 4.12 -11.36 0.75
CA ALA A 161 4.31 -12.75 0.35
C ALA A 161 3.12 -13.59 0.82
N VAL A 162 2.69 -14.54 -0.01
CA VAL A 162 1.70 -15.55 0.38
C VAL A 162 2.38 -16.59 1.26
N GLU A 163 1.77 -16.92 2.40
CA GLU A 163 2.25 -17.93 3.33
C GLU A 163 1.15 -18.92 3.71
N ALA A 164 1.54 -20.20 3.89
CA ALA A 164 0.63 -21.21 4.41
C ALA A 164 0.46 -21.04 5.93
N LEU A 165 -0.78 -21.11 6.41
CA LEU A 165 -1.08 -21.10 7.83
C LEU A 165 -0.98 -22.53 8.39
N THR A 166 -0.20 -22.69 9.46
CA THR A 166 0.01 -23.98 10.13
C THR A 166 -1.00 -24.26 11.24
N SER A 167 -1.88 -23.30 11.55
CA SER A 167 -2.90 -23.47 12.59
C SER A 167 -3.93 -24.54 12.21
N ALA A 168 -4.34 -25.35 13.19
CA ALA A 168 -5.37 -26.38 13.00
C ALA A 168 -6.66 -25.78 12.42
N SER A 169 -7.15 -26.35 11.34
CA SER A 169 -8.35 -25.91 10.63
C SER A 169 -8.85 -27.05 9.75
N GLU A 170 -10.13 -27.05 9.42
CA GLU A 170 -10.75 -28.06 8.53
C GLU A 170 -10.27 -27.94 7.07
N ILE A 171 -9.77 -26.77 6.69
CA ILE A 171 -9.31 -26.48 5.34
C ILE A 171 -7.88 -25.90 5.38
N GLU A 172 -7.11 -26.13 4.33
CA GLU A 172 -5.83 -25.48 4.12
C GLU A 172 -6.05 -23.98 3.81
N ARG A 173 -5.36 -23.10 4.54
CA ARG A 173 -5.52 -21.65 4.44
C ARG A 173 -4.17 -20.97 4.24
N TYR A 174 -4.22 -19.85 3.54
CA TYR A 174 -3.10 -18.97 3.31
C TYR A 174 -3.39 -17.58 3.86
N ALA A 175 -2.34 -16.80 4.05
CA ALA A 175 -2.38 -15.40 4.49
C ALA A 175 -1.27 -14.61 3.80
N PHE A 176 -1.25 -13.31 4.04
CA PHE A 176 -0.20 -12.43 3.57
C PHE A 176 0.76 -12.04 4.70
N ARG A 177 2.07 -12.10 4.42
CA ARG A 177 3.13 -11.52 5.26
C ARG A 177 3.68 -10.27 4.58
N ASN A 178 3.78 -9.16 5.31
CA ASN A 178 4.39 -7.93 4.79
C ASN A 178 5.89 -8.14 4.49
N LEU A 179 6.33 -7.59 3.37
CA LEU A 179 7.74 -7.50 3.00
C LEU A 179 8.25 -6.06 3.11
N THR A 180 7.39 -5.08 2.84
CA THR A 180 7.74 -3.65 2.88
C THR A 180 7.72 -3.14 4.31
N LEU A 181 8.84 -2.57 4.77
CA LEU A 181 9.02 -2.03 6.12
C LEU A 181 9.30 -0.53 6.09
N VAL A 182 8.29 0.25 5.71
CA VAL A 182 8.32 1.73 5.65
C VAL A 182 7.05 2.27 6.30
N PRO A 183 7.12 3.27 7.20
CA PRO A 183 5.92 3.78 7.86
C PRO A 183 4.96 4.45 6.88
N PHE A 184 3.66 4.37 7.18
CA PHE A 184 2.63 5.21 6.56
C PHE A 184 2.51 6.53 7.31
N ASP A 185 2.10 7.61 6.62
CA ASP A 185 1.98 8.92 7.24
C ASP A 185 0.70 9.03 8.08
N LYS A 186 0.85 8.90 9.41
CA LYS A 186 -0.27 8.97 10.36
C LYS A 186 -0.99 10.31 10.41
N ARG A 187 -0.39 11.40 9.89
CA ARG A 187 -1.03 12.72 9.82
C ARG A 187 -2.22 12.73 8.86
N LEU A 188 -2.21 11.83 7.87
CA LEU A 188 -3.31 11.63 6.93
C LEU A 188 -4.42 10.72 7.48
N LEU A 189 -4.20 10.05 8.60
CA LEU A 189 -5.14 9.07 9.14
C LEU A 189 -6.16 9.73 10.09
N LEU A 190 -7.43 9.39 9.95
CA LEU A 190 -8.49 9.64 10.92
C LEU A 190 -8.71 8.37 11.74
N SER A 191 -8.05 8.27 12.88
CA SER A 191 -8.06 7.04 13.70
C SER A 191 -9.44 6.69 14.24
N GLU A 192 -10.34 7.65 14.37
CA GLU A 192 -11.73 7.47 14.76
C GLU A 192 -12.57 6.70 13.71
N LEU A 193 -12.14 6.66 12.46
CA LEU A 193 -12.78 5.87 11.40
C LEU A 193 -12.30 4.41 11.37
N LEU A 194 -11.26 4.07 12.11
CA LEU A 194 -10.76 2.70 12.23
C LEU A 194 -11.45 1.96 13.36
N ASN A 195 -11.80 0.70 13.12
CA ASN A 195 -12.21 -0.20 14.19
C ASN A 195 -10.98 -0.69 15.01
N SER A 196 -11.23 -1.45 16.09
CA SER A 196 -10.19 -1.95 16.98
C SER A 196 -9.15 -2.81 16.28
N ASP A 197 -9.59 -3.68 15.38
CA ASP A 197 -8.72 -4.60 14.65
C ASP A 197 -7.85 -3.88 13.63
N GLU A 198 -8.39 -2.84 12.97
CA GLU A 198 -7.65 -1.99 12.03
C GLU A 198 -6.58 -1.16 12.76
N LYS A 199 -6.93 -0.61 13.94
CA LYS A 199 -5.95 0.07 14.83
C LYS A 199 -4.86 -0.88 15.31
N GLN A 200 -5.23 -2.10 15.70
CA GLN A 200 -4.27 -3.10 16.12
C GLN A 200 -3.30 -3.44 14.98
N TRP A 201 -3.81 -3.69 13.76
CA TRP A 201 -2.96 -3.94 12.60
C TRP A 201 -2.00 -2.78 12.33
N TRP A 202 -2.50 -1.53 12.35
CA TRP A 202 -1.68 -0.34 12.16
C TRP A 202 -0.54 -0.25 13.17
N ASN A 203 -0.84 -0.44 14.44
CA ASN A 203 0.16 -0.38 15.52
C ASN A 203 1.16 -1.53 15.43
N ASP A 204 0.72 -2.74 15.09
CA ASP A 204 1.58 -3.91 14.93
C ASP A 204 2.52 -3.75 13.74
N TYR A 205 2.02 -3.27 12.60
CA TYR A 205 2.83 -2.97 11.42
C TYR A 205 3.92 -1.93 11.74
N HIS A 206 3.55 -0.82 12.36
CA HIS A 206 4.51 0.24 12.67
C HIS A 206 5.54 -0.20 13.74
N ARG A 207 5.15 -1.05 14.68
CA ARG A 207 6.09 -1.69 15.62
C ARG A 207 7.07 -2.61 14.91
N GLU A 208 6.61 -3.40 13.93
CA GLU A 208 7.48 -4.23 13.10
C GLU A 208 8.48 -3.36 12.32
N VAL A 209 8.02 -2.30 11.67
CA VAL A 209 8.87 -1.32 10.97
C VAL A 209 9.93 -0.76 11.92
N PHE A 210 9.54 -0.28 13.10
CA PHE A 210 10.48 0.26 14.08
C PHE A 210 11.52 -0.77 14.50
N THR A 211 11.07 -1.97 14.87
CA THR A 211 11.96 -3.04 15.35
C THR A 211 13.00 -3.44 14.30
N ALA A 212 12.61 -3.47 13.02
CA ALA A 212 13.51 -3.87 11.95
C ALA A 212 14.49 -2.74 11.54
N ILE A 213 14.05 -1.49 11.54
CA ILE A 213 14.80 -0.38 10.92
C ILE A 213 15.60 0.41 11.96
N ALA A 214 15.12 0.56 13.20
CA ALA A 214 15.76 1.36 14.24
C ALA A 214 17.24 0.99 14.50
N PRO A 215 17.64 -0.30 14.48
CA PRO A 215 19.05 -0.68 14.68
C PRO A 215 20.01 -0.10 13.64
N SER A 216 19.52 0.30 12.47
CA SER A 216 20.32 0.86 11.36
C SER A 216 20.34 2.39 11.35
N LEU A 217 19.62 3.05 12.26
CA LEU A 217 19.48 4.51 12.30
C LEU A 217 20.11 5.11 13.56
N GLN A 218 20.48 6.38 13.49
CA GLN A 218 21.04 7.16 14.60
C GLN A 218 20.56 8.61 14.55
N GLY A 219 20.68 9.33 15.68
CA GLY A 219 20.42 10.75 15.76
C GLY A 219 19.01 11.16 15.31
N SER A 220 18.92 12.15 14.45
CA SER A 220 17.64 12.69 13.94
C SER A 220 16.79 11.68 13.21
N ASP A 221 17.40 10.73 12.51
CA ASP A 221 16.67 9.75 11.69
C ASP A 221 15.99 8.71 12.58
N LEU A 222 16.66 8.29 13.67
CA LEU A 222 16.04 7.41 14.68
C LEU A 222 14.86 8.13 15.37
N LEU A 223 15.04 9.38 15.78
CA LEU A 223 13.97 10.18 16.40
C LEU A 223 12.77 10.37 15.45
N TRP A 224 13.05 10.60 14.17
CA TRP A 224 11.99 10.65 13.16
C TRP A 224 11.24 9.32 13.05
N LEU A 225 11.97 8.18 13.00
CA LEU A 225 11.35 6.86 12.91
C LEU A 225 10.47 6.58 14.14
N GLU A 226 10.93 6.90 15.36
CA GLU A 226 10.14 6.78 16.59
C GLU A 226 8.81 7.52 16.48
N GLN A 227 8.84 8.77 16.00
CA GLN A 227 7.64 9.58 15.81
C GLN A 227 6.73 9.04 14.73
N ALA A 228 7.29 8.60 13.59
CA ALA A 228 6.53 8.08 12.45
C ALA A 228 5.84 6.76 12.80
N THR A 229 6.46 5.92 13.64
CA THR A 229 5.95 4.61 14.02
C THR A 229 5.19 4.58 15.36
N ALA A 230 5.06 5.72 16.04
CA ALA A 230 4.31 5.80 17.30
C ALA A 230 2.85 5.39 17.09
N ALA A 231 2.31 4.63 18.06
CA ALA A 231 0.93 4.13 18.05
C ALA A 231 -0.11 5.26 17.92
N ILE A 232 -1.29 4.90 17.42
CA ILE A 232 -2.47 5.77 17.27
C ILE A 232 -3.55 5.42 18.29
#